data_1151151a3723cb89f0f9ba370455c521
#
_entry.id   1151151a3723cb89f0f9ba370455c521
#
_cell.length_a   1.000
_cell.length_b   1.000
_cell.length_c   1.000
_cell.angle_alpha   90.00
_cell.angle_beta   90.00
_cell.angle_gamma   90.00
#
_symmetry.space_group_name_H-M   'P 1'
#
loop_
_entity.id
_entity.type
_entity.pdbx_description
1 polymer ?
#
loop_
_entity_poly.entity_id
_entity_poly.type
_entity_poly.pdbx_seq_one_letter_code
_entity_poly.pdbx_strand_id
1 'polypeptide(L)'
;MAHGPLAVAVLVACALAWSAFDLTRKLLLERIDPMPLVFALTALQTPLMVAWWLASGAGAGGAGAGYWAPALLSIGLNVVGNVLFVVAIKVSPLSLTIPLLSFTPVFTTLLAVPMLGQVPGGFDLVGIGLVVVGALTLHMAPGRGRSPLALARAFLHERGSVMMAAVALLWSVTPPLDKLAMDHSSPAFHGLVLSAGVAAGLGVILAARGRLGAVRAVGQRPGLVVVAFLVSGAALALQLVAVQMVFVSLVETVKRGLGNAAAAATGAWVFHERVGKWQWLAVAVMGAGVALILLV
;
A
#
# COMPACT_ATOMS: atom_id res chain seq x y z
N MET A 1 21.64 -11.41 -3.16
CA MET A 1 21.36 -12.26 -4.35
C MET A 1 20.76 -11.36 -5.39
N ALA A 2 21.34 -11.25 -6.58
CA ALA A 2 20.75 -10.47 -7.66
C ALA A 2 19.37 -11.05 -8.01
N HIS A 3 18.35 -10.21 -7.95
CA HIS A 3 17.00 -10.63 -8.34
C HIS A 3 16.97 -10.92 -9.84
N GLY A 4 16.37 -12.03 -10.26
CA GLY A 4 16.22 -12.33 -11.69
C GLY A 4 15.43 -11.21 -12.41
N PRO A 5 15.69 -10.97 -13.72
CA PRO A 5 15.10 -9.86 -14.45
C PRO A 5 13.56 -9.86 -14.42
N LEU A 6 12.94 -11.02 -14.36
CA LEU A 6 11.49 -11.15 -14.21
C LEU A 6 10.99 -10.62 -12.86
N ALA A 7 11.69 -10.93 -11.77
CA ALA A 7 11.33 -10.45 -10.43
C ALA A 7 11.42 -8.91 -10.34
N VAL A 8 12.49 -8.35 -10.92
CA VAL A 8 12.67 -6.88 -11.03
C VAL A 8 11.54 -6.26 -11.84
N ALA A 9 11.18 -6.83 -12.99
CA ALA A 9 10.11 -6.33 -13.83
C ALA A 9 8.74 -6.36 -13.11
N VAL A 10 8.41 -7.47 -12.43
CA VAL A 10 7.18 -7.61 -11.65
C VAL A 10 7.16 -6.60 -10.50
N LEU A 11 8.27 -6.42 -9.80
CA LEU A 11 8.39 -5.50 -8.68
C LEU A 11 8.19 -4.03 -9.10
N VAL A 12 8.83 -3.62 -10.20
CA VAL A 12 8.66 -2.28 -10.76
C VAL A 12 7.23 -2.08 -11.28
N ALA A 13 6.68 -3.04 -12.00
CA ALA A 13 5.29 -3.00 -12.49
C ALA A 13 4.29 -2.90 -11.32
N CYS A 14 4.51 -3.65 -10.23
CA CYS A 14 3.72 -3.56 -9.00
C CYS A 14 3.75 -2.14 -8.43
N ALA A 15 4.93 -1.55 -8.27
CA ALA A 15 5.08 -0.20 -7.72
C ALA A 15 4.43 0.87 -8.59
N LEU A 16 4.55 0.77 -9.92
CA LEU A 16 3.89 1.68 -10.87
C LEU A 16 2.37 1.53 -10.86
N ALA A 17 1.86 0.29 -10.78
CA ALA A 17 0.43 0.04 -10.67
C ALA A 17 -0.16 0.64 -9.38
N TRP A 18 0.51 0.48 -8.24
CA TRP A 18 0.10 1.14 -6.99
C TRP A 18 0.14 2.66 -7.08
N SER A 19 1.18 3.22 -7.73
CA SER A 19 1.28 4.67 -7.95
C SER A 19 0.13 5.21 -8.81
N ALA A 20 -0.20 4.50 -9.89
CA ALA A 20 -1.33 4.84 -10.76
C ALA A 20 -2.67 4.71 -10.01
N PHE A 21 -2.82 3.68 -9.16
CA PHE A 21 -4.00 3.54 -8.30
C PHE A 21 -4.12 4.69 -7.31
N ASP A 22 -3.03 5.08 -6.65
CA ASP A 22 -3.05 6.21 -5.71
C ASP A 22 -3.43 7.53 -6.38
N LEU A 23 -2.97 7.75 -7.62
CA LEU A 23 -3.36 8.91 -8.41
C LEU A 23 -4.87 8.90 -8.74
N THR A 24 -5.39 7.78 -9.25
CA THR A 24 -6.81 7.66 -9.59
C THR A 24 -7.68 7.79 -8.34
N ARG A 25 -7.26 7.22 -7.21
CA ARG A 25 -7.91 7.35 -5.92
C ARG A 25 -7.93 8.81 -5.43
N LYS A 26 -6.81 9.54 -5.55
CA LYS A 26 -6.74 10.97 -5.20
C LYS A 26 -7.77 11.78 -5.98
N LEU A 27 -7.86 11.57 -7.31
CA LEU A 27 -8.81 12.25 -8.17
C LEU A 27 -10.28 11.92 -7.84
N LEU A 28 -10.57 10.69 -7.42
CA LEU A 28 -11.92 10.29 -7.00
C LEU A 28 -12.30 10.88 -5.64
N LEU A 29 -11.35 10.98 -4.70
CA LEU A 29 -11.56 11.52 -3.36
C LEU A 29 -11.89 13.02 -3.33
N GLU A 30 -11.66 13.75 -4.42
CA GLU A 30 -12.10 15.15 -4.53
C GLU A 30 -13.63 15.32 -4.42
N ARG A 31 -14.40 14.28 -4.80
CA ARG A 31 -15.87 14.36 -4.88
C ARG A 31 -16.59 13.23 -4.13
N ILE A 32 -15.89 12.19 -3.75
CA ILE A 32 -16.47 10.97 -3.18
C ILE A 32 -15.91 10.77 -1.77
N ASP A 33 -16.78 10.46 -0.84
CA ASP A 33 -16.38 10.10 0.52
C ASP A 33 -15.42 8.90 0.51
N PRO A 34 -14.33 8.94 1.31
CA PRO A 34 -13.32 7.89 1.30
C PRO A 34 -13.85 6.49 1.59
N MET A 35 -14.76 6.33 2.56
CA MET A 35 -15.22 5.00 2.98
C MET A 35 -16.08 4.30 1.90
N PRO A 36 -17.11 4.93 1.30
CA PRO A 36 -17.83 4.37 0.16
C PRO A 36 -16.92 4.08 -1.03
N LEU A 37 -15.92 4.94 -1.28
CA LEU A 37 -14.98 4.76 -2.38
C LEU A 37 -14.10 3.51 -2.18
N VAL A 38 -13.49 3.36 -1.01
CA VAL A 38 -12.63 2.19 -0.71
C VAL A 38 -13.44 0.89 -0.81
N PHE A 39 -14.65 0.87 -0.24
CA PHE A 39 -15.56 -0.28 -0.38
C PHE A 39 -15.87 -0.59 -1.85
N ALA A 40 -16.28 0.41 -2.63
CA ALA A 40 -16.68 0.21 -4.03
C ALA A 40 -15.51 -0.31 -4.89
N LEU A 41 -14.32 0.29 -4.74
CA LEU A 41 -13.14 -0.14 -5.49
C LEU A 41 -12.73 -1.57 -5.13
N THR A 42 -12.76 -1.94 -3.84
CA THR A 42 -12.44 -3.29 -3.39
C THR A 42 -13.51 -4.31 -3.86
N ALA A 43 -14.79 -3.93 -3.83
CA ALA A 43 -15.87 -4.78 -4.33
C ALA A 43 -15.78 -4.99 -5.84
N LEU A 44 -15.47 -3.93 -6.61
CA LEU A 44 -15.27 -4.02 -8.07
C LEU A 44 -13.98 -4.78 -8.43
N GLN A 45 -12.99 -4.81 -7.57
CA GLN A 45 -11.76 -5.59 -7.75
C GLN A 45 -12.01 -7.09 -7.67
N THR A 46 -12.99 -7.52 -6.87
CA THR A 46 -13.30 -8.94 -6.66
C THR A 46 -13.60 -9.71 -7.96
N PRO A 47 -14.44 -9.23 -8.89
CA PRO A 47 -14.64 -9.88 -10.19
C PRO A 47 -13.36 -10.06 -11.01
N LEU A 48 -12.42 -9.12 -10.94
CA LEU A 48 -11.12 -9.26 -11.61
C LEU A 48 -10.30 -10.40 -11.00
N MET A 49 -10.33 -10.52 -9.67
CA MET A 49 -9.65 -11.61 -8.98
C MET A 49 -10.32 -12.96 -9.26
N VAL A 50 -11.65 -13.03 -9.41
CA VAL A 50 -12.36 -14.22 -9.88
C VAL A 50 -11.87 -14.60 -11.28
N ALA A 51 -11.84 -13.64 -12.21
CA ALA A 51 -11.39 -13.88 -13.58
C ALA A 51 -9.92 -14.37 -13.61
N TRP A 52 -9.04 -13.75 -12.82
CA TRP A 52 -7.66 -14.18 -12.70
C TRP A 52 -7.54 -15.59 -12.13
N TRP A 53 -8.28 -15.92 -11.06
CA TRP A 53 -8.27 -17.25 -10.48
C TRP A 53 -8.76 -18.32 -11.47
N LEU A 54 -9.84 -18.10 -12.16
CA LEU A 54 -10.36 -18.99 -13.18
C LEU A 54 -9.37 -19.17 -14.35
N ALA A 55 -8.77 -18.08 -14.82
CA ALA A 55 -7.81 -18.10 -15.92
C ALA A 55 -6.48 -18.78 -15.54
N SER A 56 -6.10 -18.75 -14.27
CA SER A 56 -4.86 -19.37 -13.79
C SER A 56 -4.92 -20.90 -13.77
N GLY A 57 -6.13 -21.49 -13.83
CA GLY A 57 -6.34 -22.93 -13.65
C GLY A 57 -5.96 -23.45 -12.26
N ALA A 58 -5.56 -22.56 -11.36
CA ALA A 58 -5.18 -22.92 -10.00
C ALA A 58 -6.42 -23.29 -9.20
N GLY A 59 -6.41 -24.46 -8.56
CA GLY A 59 -7.43 -24.83 -7.59
C GLY A 59 -7.41 -23.93 -6.35
N ALA A 60 -8.34 -24.18 -5.42
CA ALA A 60 -8.36 -23.51 -4.12
C ALA A 60 -7.12 -23.85 -3.25
N GLY A 61 -6.27 -24.75 -3.70
CA GLY A 61 -5.12 -25.24 -2.96
C GLY A 61 -5.50 -26.06 -1.73
N GLY A 62 -4.55 -26.31 -0.85
CA GLY A 62 -4.78 -26.96 0.45
C GLY A 62 -5.41 -26.00 1.45
N ALA A 63 -6.66 -25.57 1.23
CA ALA A 63 -7.38 -24.57 2.05
C ALA A 63 -7.72 -25.08 3.46
N GLY A 64 -6.76 -25.65 4.15
CA GLY A 64 -6.82 -26.02 5.57
C GLY A 64 -6.54 -24.85 6.52
N ALA A 65 -6.38 -25.18 7.80
CA ALA A 65 -6.10 -24.17 8.84
C ALA A 65 -4.83 -23.34 8.56
N GLY A 66 -3.82 -23.93 7.91
CA GLY A 66 -2.59 -23.23 7.49
C GLY A 66 -2.86 -22.07 6.54
N TYR A 67 -3.89 -22.15 5.69
CA TYR A 67 -4.31 -21.08 4.82
C TYR A 67 -5.22 -20.07 5.52
N TRP A 68 -6.29 -20.56 6.17
CA TRP A 68 -7.36 -19.69 6.66
C TRP A 68 -6.94 -18.78 7.81
N ALA A 69 -6.09 -19.28 8.72
CA ALA A 69 -5.67 -18.47 9.86
C ALA A 69 -4.93 -17.19 9.44
N PRO A 70 -3.84 -17.23 8.64
CA PRO A 70 -3.18 -16.00 8.18
C PRO A 70 -4.06 -15.18 7.22
N ALA A 71 -4.88 -15.82 6.35
CA ALA A 71 -5.75 -15.11 5.41
C ALA A 71 -6.83 -14.29 6.13
N LEU A 72 -7.54 -14.87 7.08
CA LEU A 72 -8.58 -14.18 7.84
C LEU A 72 -8.00 -13.07 8.71
N LEU A 73 -6.82 -13.29 9.30
CA LEU A 73 -6.12 -12.25 10.05
C LEU A 73 -5.72 -11.08 9.13
N SER A 74 -5.16 -11.36 7.95
CA SER A 74 -4.83 -10.34 6.96
C SER A 74 -6.08 -9.55 6.52
N ILE A 75 -7.20 -10.24 6.21
CA ILE A 75 -8.47 -9.58 5.89
C ILE A 75 -8.91 -8.65 7.02
N GLY A 76 -8.93 -9.14 8.27
CA GLY A 76 -9.33 -8.35 9.43
C GLY A 76 -8.46 -7.10 9.61
N LEU A 77 -7.13 -7.26 9.52
CA LEU A 77 -6.17 -6.15 9.61
C LEU A 77 -6.35 -5.14 8.47
N ASN A 78 -6.61 -5.61 7.25
CA ASN A 78 -6.92 -4.73 6.12
C ASN A 78 -8.22 -3.96 6.32
N VAL A 79 -9.29 -4.60 6.82
CA VAL A 79 -10.56 -3.91 7.12
C VAL A 79 -10.33 -2.83 8.17
N VAL A 80 -9.70 -3.18 9.30
CA VAL A 80 -9.40 -2.22 10.38
C VAL A 80 -8.49 -1.11 9.89
N GLY A 81 -7.41 -1.45 9.16
CA GLY A 81 -6.47 -0.50 8.58
C GLY A 81 -7.15 0.50 7.64
N ASN A 82 -8.04 0.04 6.75
CA ASN A 82 -8.79 0.92 5.86
C ASN A 82 -9.74 1.86 6.63
N VAL A 83 -10.42 1.37 7.67
CA VAL A 83 -11.28 2.22 8.52
C VAL A 83 -10.45 3.28 9.23
N LEU A 84 -9.34 2.89 9.88
CA LEU A 84 -8.45 3.83 10.58
C LEU A 84 -7.84 4.84 9.62
N PHE A 85 -7.40 4.40 8.43
CA PHE A 85 -6.87 5.28 7.39
C PHE A 85 -7.89 6.37 7.01
N VAL A 86 -9.14 5.96 6.71
CA VAL A 86 -10.20 6.90 6.37
C VAL A 86 -10.48 7.89 7.50
N VAL A 87 -10.49 7.42 8.75
CA VAL A 87 -10.69 8.31 9.91
C VAL A 87 -9.50 9.25 10.07
N ALA A 88 -8.27 8.74 9.99
CA ALA A 88 -7.05 9.53 10.12
C ALA A 88 -7.00 10.71 9.15
N ILE A 89 -7.28 10.48 7.85
CA ILE A 89 -7.29 11.53 6.83
C ILE A 89 -8.44 12.53 6.96
N LYS A 90 -9.51 12.17 7.71
CA LYS A 90 -10.63 13.09 7.99
C LYS A 90 -10.38 14.00 9.18
N VAL A 91 -9.67 13.52 10.20
CA VAL A 91 -9.46 14.27 11.46
C VAL A 91 -8.16 15.06 11.46
N SER A 92 -7.27 14.84 10.48
CA SER A 92 -5.93 15.42 10.48
C SER A 92 -5.43 15.75 9.07
N PRO A 93 -4.58 16.79 8.92
CA PRO A 93 -3.99 17.14 7.65
C PRO A 93 -3.17 15.99 7.05
N LEU A 94 -3.35 15.74 5.75
CA LEU A 94 -2.61 14.70 5.00
C LEU A 94 -1.09 14.88 5.09
N SER A 95 -0.62 16.13 5.15
CA SER A 95 0.80 16.47 5.29
C SER A 95 1.44 15.97 6.59
N LEU A 96 0.65 15.70 7.62
CA LEU A 96 1.11 15.14 8.88
C LEU A 96 0.95 13.60 8.93
N THR A 97 -0.08 13.07 8.31
CA THR A 97 -0.44 11.66 8.42
C THR A 97 0.26 10.77 7.39
N ILE A 98 0.27 11.15 6.11
CA ILE A 98 0.82 10.33 5.03
C ILE A 98 2.31 9.97 5.20
N PRO A 99 3.19 10.88 5.70
CA PRO A 99 4.60 10.54 5.93
C PRO A 99 4.82 9.32 6.81
N LEU A 100 3.90 9.05 7.74
CA LEU A 100 4.01 7.92 8.66
C LEU A 100 3.89 6.55 7.96
N LEU A 101 3.21 6.49 6.82
CA LEU A 101 3.18 5.28 5.99
C LEU A 101 4.55 4.93 5.40
N SER A 102 5.49 5.86 5.35
CA SER A 102 6.86 5.60 4.88
C SER A 102 7.66 4.73 5.84
N PHE A 103 7.19 4.53 7.08
CA PHE A 103 7.76 3.56 8.01
C PHE A 103 7.32 2.11 7.75
N THR A 104 6.33 1.87 6.87
CA THR A 104 5.87 0.53 6.52
C THR A 104 7.02 -0.42 6.15
N PRO A 105 8.00 -0.06 5.30
CA PRO A 105 9.12 -0.96 4.98
C PRO A 105 9.95 -1.38 6.19
N VAL A 106 10.15 -0.48 7.15
CA VAL A 106 10.89 -0.78 8.39
C VAL A 106 10.12 -1.77 9.24
N PHE A 107 8.83 -1.51 9.47
CA PHE A 107 7.99 -2.41 10.25
C PHE A 107 7.84 -3.77 9.56
N THR A 108 7.66 -3.79 8.24
CA THR A 108 7.60 -5.05 7.47
C THR A 108 8.91 -5.83 7.59
N THR A 109 10.07 -5.16 7.54
CA THR A 109 11.37 -5.81 7.74
C THR A 109 11.45 -6.47 9.12
N LEU A 110 11.12 -5.72 10.17
CA LEU A 110 11.14 -6.22 11.55
C LEU A 110 10.19 -7.40 11.77
N LEU A 111 9.05 -7.42 11.10
CA LEU A 111 8.03 -8.47 11.22
C LEU A 111 8.31 -9.67 10.32
N ALA A 112 8.87 -9.46 9.13
CA ALA A 112 9.18 -10.54 8.18
C ALA A 112 10.31 -11.46 8.69
N VAL A 113 11.22 -10.95 9.52
CA VAL A 113 12.28 -11.79 10.12
C VAL A 113 11.68 -12.89 11.00
N PRO A 114 10.90 -12.62 12.06
CA PRO A 114 10.34 -13.69 12.90
C PRO A 114 9.20 -14.46 12.23
N MET A 115 8.44 -13.87 11.30
CA MET A 115 7.29 -14.53 10.66
C MET A 115 7.69 -15.44 9.50
N LEU A 116 8.70 -15.04 8.72
CA LEU A 116 9.06 -15.67 7.44
C LEU A 116 10.52 -16.12 7.39
N GLY A 117 11.34 -15.80 8.41
CA GLY A 117 12.79 -16.04 8.36
C GLY A 117 13.52 -15.18 7.31
N GLN A 118 12.89 -14.13 6.78
CA GLN A 118 13.46 -13.28 5.74
C GLN A 118 14.39 -12.23 6.36
N VAL A 119 15.70 -12.47 6.29
CA VAL A 119 16.72 -11.54 6.77
C VAL A 119 17.30 -10.79 5.56
N PRO A 120 17.00 -9.49 5.36
CA PRO A 120 17.58 -8.70 4.28
C PRO A 120 19.09 -8.57 4.42
N GLY A 121 19.80 -8.53 3.28
CA GLY A 121 21.24 -8.30 3.26
C GLY A 121 21.62 -6.87 3.66
N GLY A 122 22.92 -6.62 3.87
CA GLY A 122 23.38 -5.28 4.26
C GLY A 122 23.04 -4.20 3.24
N PHE A 123 23.14 -4.48 1.95
CA PHE A 123 22.76 -3.55 0.89
C PHE A 123 21.25 -3.31 0.85
N ASP A 124 20.42 -4.35 1.10
CA ASP A 124 18.97 -4.21 1.22
C ASP A 124 18.60 -3.25 2.37
N LEU A 125 19.24 -3.42 3.53
CA LEU A 125 19.01 -2.56 4.70
C LEU A 125 19.41 -1.11 4.42
N VAL A 126 20.52 -0.88 3.72
CA VAL A 126 20.91 0.48 3.28
C VAL A 126 19.88 1.04 2.30
N GLY A 127 19.44 0.25 1.32
CA GLY A 127 18.40 0.65 0.38
C GLY A 127 17.07 0.99 1.06
N ILE A 128 16.63 0.18 2.01
CA ILE A 128 15.44 0.44 2.84
C ILE A 128 15.62 1.77 3.60
N GLY A 129 16.78 1.97 4.25
CA GLY A 129 17.10 3.19 4.98
C GLY A 129 17.04 4.43 4.09
N LEU A 130 17.65 4.39 2.90
CA LEU A 130 17.63 5.49 1.94
C LEU A 130 16.20 5.84 1.50
N VAL A 131 15.38 4.85 1.19
CA VAL A 131 13.97 5.09 0.81
C VAL A 131 13.19 5.73 1.95
N VAL A 132 13.34 5.26 3.18
CA VAL A 132 12.64 5.83 4.34
C VAL A 132 13.11 7.26 4.64
N VAL A 133 14.42 7.49 4.68
CA VAL A 133 14.97 8.84 4.90
C VAL A 133 14.55 9.81 3.80
N GLY A 134 14.63 9.39 2.53
CA GLY A 134 14.18 10.19 1.39
C GLY A 134 12.67 10.49 1.49
N ALA A 135 11.84 9.51 1.82
CA ALA A 135 10.40 9.70 1.96
C ALA A 135 10.04 10.66 3.10
N LEU A 136 10.71 10.57 4.24
CA LEU A 136 10.53 11.52 5.35
C LEU A 136 10.97 12.92 4.94
N THR A 137 12.12 13.05 4.28
CA THR A 137 12.65 14.34 3.78
C THR A 137 11.69 14.97 2.77
N LEU A 138 11.08 14.18 1.88
CA LEU A 138 10.10 14.65 0.90
C LEU A 138 8.92 15.39 1.56
N HIS A 139 8.47 14.91 2.71
CA HIS A 139 7.33 15.46 3.45
C HIS A 139 7.72 16.54 4.47
N MET A 140 9.02 16.71 4.77
CA MET A 140 9.50 17.78 5.63
C MET A 140 9.57 19.08 4.82
N ALA A 141 8.61 19.99 5.06
CA ALA A 141 8.63 21.31 4.38
C ALA A 141 9.88 22.11 4.82
N PRO A 142 10.77 22.54 3.91
CA PRO A 142 11.85 23.44 4.24
C PRO A 142 11.27 24.78 4.71
N GLY A 143 11.70 25.27 5.87
CA GLY A 143 11.32 26.60 6.41
C GLY A 143 10.47 26.61 7.66
N ARG A 144 9.93 25.51 8.13
CA ARG A 144 9.31 25.41 9.44
C ARG A 144 10.35 24.93 10.46
N GLY A 145 11.15 25.81 11.00
CA GLY A 145 12.25 25.55 11.96
C GLY A 145 11.89 24.71 13.21
N ARG A 146 11.17 23.63 13.04
CA ARG A 146 10.83 22.67 14.08
C ARG A 146 11.95 21.65 14.21
N SER A 147 12.50 21.51 15.41
CA SER A 147 13.45 20.44 15.68
C SER A 147 12.82 19.06 15.42
N PRO A 148 13.60 18.02 15.05
CA PRO A 148 13.10 16.67 14.85
C PRO A 148 12.29 16.16 16.07
N LEU A 149 12.69 16.56 17.27
CA LEU A 149 12.00 16.22 18.52
C LEU A 149 10.64 16.92 18.64
N ALA A 150 10.54 18.19 18.24
CA ALA A 150 9.26 18.91 18.22
C ALA A 150 8.31 18.33 17.18
N LEU A 151 8.84 17.87 16.04
CA LEU A 151 8.07 17.16 15.01
C LEU A 151 7.56 15.81 15.54
N ALA A 152 8.42 15.01 16.16
CA ALA A 152 8.05 13.74 16.77
C ALA A 152 6.97 13.92 17.86
N ARG A 153 7.12 14.93 18.71
CA ARG A 153 6.09 15.27 19.70
C ARG A 153 4.76 15.68 19.07
N ALA A 154 4.80 16.49 18.00
CA ALA A 154 3.60 16.90 17.26
C ALA A 154 2.88 15.68 16.67
N PHE A 155 3.63 14.71 16.11
CA PHE A 155 3.05 13.45 15.59
C PHE A 155 2.39 12.62 16.70
N LEU A 156 3.00 12.49 17.86
CA LEU A 156 2.48 11.66 18.96
C LEU A 156 1.25 12.26 19.65
N HIS A 157 1.06 13.58 19.60
CA HIS A 157 -0.08 14.26 20.22
C HIS A 157 -1.25 14.47 19.28
N GLU A 158 -1.05 14.22 17.99
CA GLU A 158 -2.05 14.45 16.96
C GLU A 158 -2.78 13.12 16.65
N ARG A 159 -4.11 13.10 16.88
CA ARG A 159 -4.92 11.86 16.83
C ARG A 159 -4.83 11.12 15.48
N GLY A 160 -4.89 11.83 14.36
CA GLY A 160 -4.81 11.20 13.06
C GLY A 160 -3.40 10.67 12.74
N SER A 161 -2.34 11.29 13.27
CA SER A 161 -0.98 10.77 13.16
C SER A 161 -0.82 9.45 13.91
N VAL A 162 -1.35 9.35 15.14
CA VAL A 162 -1.34 8.08 15.89
C VAL A 162 -2.12 7.00 15.15
N MET A 163 -3.30 7.33 14.63
CA MET A 163 -4.09 6.40 13.81
C MET A 163 -3.32 5.96 12.55
N MET A 164 -2.63 6.87 11.87
CA MET A 164 -1.86 6.55 10.66
C MET A 164 -0.62 5.72 10.97
N ALA A 165 0.04 5.93 12.11
CA ALA A 165 1.11 5.06 12.59
C ALA A 165 0.59 3.64 12.85
N ALA A 166 -0.60 3.52 13.46
CA ALA A 166 -1.27 2.23 13.62
C ALA A 166 -1.60 1.59 12.26
N VAL A 167 -2.08 2.36 11.28
CA VAL A 167 -2.29 1.88 9.89
C VAL A 167 -0.98 1.37 9.28
N ALA A 168 0.13 2.12 9.43
CA ALA A 168 1.43 1.69 8.93
C ALA A 168 1.86 0.34 9.54
N LEU A 169 1.64 0.16 10.83
CA LEU A 169 1.94 -1.10 11.51
C LEU A 169 1.02 -2.24 11.03
N LEU A 170 -0.31 -2.02 10.98
CA LEU A 170 -1.27 -3.02 10.51
C LEU A 170 -0.94 -3.47 9.07
N TRP A 171 -0.70 -2.52 8.17
CA TRP A 171 -0.35 -2.83 6.78
C TRP A 171 1.07 -3.38 6.61
N SER A 172 1.91 -3.34 7.65
CA SER A 172 3.21 -4.02 7.65
C SER A 172 3.11 -5.50 8.02
N VAL A 173 2.04 -5.87 8.76
CA VAL A 173 1.75 -7.27 9.12
C VAL A 173 1.08 -8.03 7.98
N THR A 174 0.27 -7.34 7.16
CA THR A 174 -0.57 -8.01 6.15
C THR A 174 0.24 -8.72 5.06
N PRO A 175 1.30 -8.15 4.42
CA PRO A 175 2.03 -8.84 3.38
C PRO A 175 2.78 -10.11 3.86
N PRO A 176 3.40 -10.16 5.05
CA PRO A 176 3.89 -11.42 5.62
C PRO A 176 2.79 -12.47 5.82
N LEU A 177 1.60 -12.07 6.29
CA LEU A 177 0.46 -13.00 6.44
C LEU A 177 -0.04 -13.50 5.10
N ASP A 178 -0.12 -12.61 4.09
CA ASP A 178 -0.51 -12.99 2.73
C ASP A 178 0.46 -14.02 2.16
N LYS A 179 1.77 -13.84 2.39
CA LYS A 179 2.79 -14.83 1.97
C LYS A 179 2.59 -16.17 2.67
N LEU A 180 2.41 -16.18 4.00
CA LEU A 180 2.12 -17.41 4.75
C LEU A 180 0.85 -18.11 4.25
N ALA A 181 -0.21 -17.37 3.93
CA ALA A 181 -1.41 -17.95 3.34
C ALA A 181 -1.13 -18.54 1.95
N MET A 182 -0.36 -17.85 1.11
CA MET A 182 -0.03 -18.30 -0.23
C MET A 182 0.96 -19.48 -0.26
N ASP A 183 1.65 -19.82 0.83
CA ASP A 183 2.41 -21.06 0.96
C ASP A 183 1.49 -22.31 0.91
N HIS A 184 0.19 -22.12 1.22
CA HIS A 184 -0.84 -23.17 1.20
C HIS A 184 -1.87 -22.97 0.06
N SER A 185 -1.67 -22.01 -0.83
CA SER A 185 -2.62 -21.69 -1.89
C SER A 185 -1.94 -20.95 -3.05
N SER A 186 -2.70 -20.63 -4.09
CA SER A 186 -2.19 -19.81 -5.19
C SER A 186 -2.38 -18.30 -4.93
N PRO A 187 -1.51 -17.43 -5.48
CA PRO A 187 -1.71 -15.98 -5.43
C PRO A 187 -3.07 -15.54 -5.98
N ALA A 188 -3.56 -16.21 -7.02
CA ALA A 188 -4.84 -15.88 -7.65
C ALA A 188 -6.02 -16.19 -6.73
N PHE A 189 -6.04 -17.37 -6.09
CA PHE A 189 -7.08 -17.71 -5.10
C PHE A 189 -7.00 -16.79 -3.88
N HIS A 190 -5.80 -16.54 -3.37
CA HIS A 190 -5.63 -15.63 -2.23
C HIS A 190 -6.10 -14.21 -2.55
N GLY A 191 -5.79 -13.69 -3.76
CA GLY A 191 -6.27 -12.38 -4.22
C GLY A 191 -7.80 -12.30 -4.25
N LEU A 192 -8.48 -13.36 -4.70
CA LEU A 192 -9.94 -13.47 -4.64
C LEU A 192 -10.45 -13.42 -3.19
N VAL A 193 -9.91 -14.26 -2.30
CA VAL A 193 -10.36 -14.35 -0.90
C VAL A 193 -10.10 -13.03 -0.17
N LEU A 194 -8.92 -12.42 -0.38
CA LEU A 194 -8.54 -11.15 0.23
C LEU A 194 -9.47 -10.02 -0.23
N SER A 195 -9.67 -9.84 -1.54
CA SER A 195 -10.52 -8.77 -2.08
C SER A 195 -11.98 -8.94 -1.65
N ALA A 196 -12.53 -10.15 -1.76
CA ALA A 196 -13.90 -10.45 -1.35
C ALA A 196 -14.11 -10.27 0.17
N GLY A 197 -13.16 -10.75 0.98
CA GLY A 197 -13.20 -10.64 2.44
C GLY A 197 -13.14 -9.19 2.92
N VAL A 198 -12.22 -8.40 2.37
CA VAL A 198 -12.12 -6.96 2.70
C VAL A 198 -13.36 -6.20 2.23
N ALA A 199 -13.86 -6.47 1.01
CA ALA A 199 -15.10 -5.86 0.53
C ALA A 199 -16.29 -6.23 1.43
N ALA A 200 -16.44 -7.48 1.83
CA ALA A 200 -17.50 -7.93 2.74
C ALA A 200 -17.41 -7.21 4.09
N GLY A 201 -16.22 -7.16 4.71
CA GLY A 201 -16.02 -6.48 5.99
C GLY A 201 -16.35 -4.98 5.94
N LEU A 202 -15.87 -4.28 4.90
CA LEU A 202 -16.19 -2.85 4.69
C LEU A 202 -17.68 -2.64 4.38
N GLY A 203 -18.28 -3.56 3.61
CA GLY A 203 -19.72 -3.54 3.30
C GLY A 203 -20.59 -3.68 4.55
N VAL A 204 -20.25 -4.60 5.45
CA VAL A 204 -20.92 -4.77 6.75
C VAL A 204 -20.82 -3.49 7.58
N ILE A 205 -19.64 -2.85 7.63
CA ILE A 205 -19.47 -1.59 8.38
C ILE A 205 -20.29 -0.45 7.76
N LEU A 206 -20.35 -0.35 6.43
CA LEU A 206 -21.17 0.66 5.74
C LEU A 206 -22.66 0.42 5.96
N ALA A 207 -23.10 -0.85 5.92
CA ALA A 207 -24.48 -1.24 6.20
C ALA A 207 -24.87 -0.87 7.64
N ALA A 208 -24.06 -1.27 8.61
CA ALA A 208 -24.29 -0.97 10.03
C ALA A 208 -24.34 0.55 10.32
N ARG A 209 -23.66 1.36 9.51
CA ARG A 209 -23.71 2.83 9.59
C ARG A 209 -24.82 3.47 8.76
N GLY A 210 -25.69 2.70 8.09
CA GLY A 210 -26.74 3.18 7.22
C GLY A 210 -26.24 3.95 5.98
N ARG A 211 -24.97 3.73 5.58
CA ARG A 211 -24.28 4.53 4.54
C ARG A 211 -24.09 3.83 3.20
N LEU A 212 -24.72 2.67 2.97
CA LEU A 212 -24.62 1.96 1.68
C LEU A 212 -25.11 2.83 0.50
N GLY A 213 -26.12 3.67 0.70
CA GLY A 213 -26.62 4.58 -0.32
C GLY A 213 -25.55 5.57 -0.85
N ALA A 214 -24.55 5.92 -0.04
CA ALA A 214 -23.47 6.81 -0.44
C ALA A 214 -22.55 6.21 -1.52
N VAL A 215 -22.57 4.88 -1.72
CA VAL A 215 -21.82 4.19 -2.79
C VAL A 215 -22.27 4.63 -4.18
N ARG A 216 -23.53 5.09 -4.34
CA ARG A 216 -24.05 5.62 -5.61
C ARG A 216 -23.22 6.80 -6.14
N ALA A 217 -22.61 7.58 -5.26
CA ALA A 217 -21.73 8.69 -5.65
C ALA A 217 -20.51 8.24 -6.47
N VAL A 218 -20.10 6.99 -6.35
CA VAL A 218 -19.00 6.40 -7.15
C VAL A 218 -19.33 6.40 -8.64
N GLY A 219 -20.63 6.28 -9.00
CA GLY A 219 -21.10 6.37 -10.37
C GLY A 219 -20.98 7.75 -11.04
N GLN A 220 -20.60 8.80 -10.30
CA GLN A 220 -20.49 10.16 -10.87
C GLN A 220 -19.30 10.32 -11.84
N ARG A 221 -18.28 9.45 -11.75
CA ARG A 221 -17.10 9.47 -12.63
C ARG A 221 -16.80 8.05 -13.16
N PRO A 222 -17.70 7.46 -13.99
CA PRO A 222 -17.62 6.03 -14.33
C PRO A 222 -16.31 5.65 -15.02
N GLY A 223 -15.80 6.46 -15.96
CA GLY A 223 -14.54 6.20 -16.65
C GLY A 223 -13.34 6.15 -15.69
N LEU A 224 -13.27 7.09 -14.73
CA LEU A 224 -12.18 7.11 -13.74
C LEU A 224 -12.30 5.94 -12.76
N VAL A 225 -13.52 5.54 -12.40
CA VAL A 225 -13.77 4.35 -11.56
C VAL A 225 -13.35 3.09 -12.28
N VAL A 226 -13.64 2.96 -13.59
CA VAL A 226 -13.18 1.81 -14.41
C VAL A 226 -11.65 1.74 -14.41
N VAL A 227 -10.96 2.86 -14.66
CA VAL A 227 -9.48 2.88 -14.59
C VAL A 227 -9.00 2.52 -13.20
N ALA A 228 -9.60 3.10 -12.14
CA ALA A 228 -9.17 2.86 -10.77
C ALA A 228 -9.30 1.39 -10.36
N PHE A 229 -10.42 0.71 -10.67
CA PHE A 229 -10.57 -0.69 -10.29
C PHE A 229 -9.68 -1.64 -11.12
N LEU A 230 -9.49 -1.37 -12.41
CA LEU A 230 -8.58 -2.15 -13.25
C LEU A 230 -7.13 -2.04 -12.75
N VAL A 231 -6.69 -0.82 -12.47
CA VAL A 231 -5.33 -0.58 -11.97
C VAL A 231 -5.16 -1.14 -10.55
N SER A 232 -6.17 -1.03 -9.67
CA SER A 232 -6.11 -1.62 -8.34
C SER A 232 -6.06 -3.15 -8.38
N GLY A 233 -6.80 -3.77 -9.29
CA GLY A 233 -6.75 -5.21 -9.51
C GLY A 233 -5.37 -5.67 -9.99
N ALA A 234 -4.81 -4.97 -10.98
CA ALA A 234 -3.45 -5.23 -11.45
C ALA A 234 -2.41 -5.02 -10.33
N ALA A 235 -2.54 -3.96 -9.54
CA ALA A 235 -1.64 -3.67 -8.43
C ALA A 235 -1.66 -4.78 -7.37
N LEU A 236 -2.85 -5.27 -6.99
CA LEU A 236 -2.98 -6.39 -6.06
C LEU A 236 -2.39 -7.67 -6.64
N ALA A 237 -2.74 -8.03 -7.87
CA ALA A 237 -2.22 -9.25 -8.51
C ALA A 237 -0.69 -9.23 -8.59
N LEU A 238 -0.11 -8.12 -9.07
CA LEU A 238 1.35 -7.94 -9.15
C LEU A 238 1.99 -7.97 -7.77
N GLN A 239 1.37 -7.39 -6.74
CA GLN A 239 1.88 -7.46 -5.37
C GLN A 239 1.93 -8.89 -4.85
N LEU A 240 0.85 -9.67 -5.01
CA LEU A 240 0.80 -11.05 -4.55
C LEU A 240 1.85 -11.93 -5.27
N VAL A 241 2.06 -11.69 -6.57
CA VAL A 241 3.15 -12.35 -7.32
C VAL A 241 4.52 -11.88 -6.83
N ALA A 242 4.72 -10.57 -6.64
CA ALA A 242 6.01 -10.02 -6.20
C ALA A 242 6.45 -10.56 -4.83
N VAL A 243 5.55 -10.67 -3.84
CA VAL A 243 5.88 -11.18 -2.51
C VAL A 243 6.21 -12.69 -2.51
N GLN A 244 5.84 -13.42 -3.57
CA GLN A 244 6.30 -14.80 -3.77
C GLN A 244 7.73 -14.86 -4.35
N MET A 245 8.12 -13.85 -5.12
CA MET A 245 9.40 -13.86 -5.85
C MET A 245 10.55 -13.24 -5.06
N VAL A 246 10.25 -12.24 -4.21
CA VAL A 246 11.27 -11.48 -3.45
C VAL A 246 10.86 -11.31 -1.98
N PHE A 247 11.76 -10.81 -1.15
CA PHE A 247 11.45 -10.52 0.25
C PHE A 247 10.35 -9.46 0.36
N VAL A 248 9.42 -9.69 1.27
CA VAL A 248 8.24 -8.83 1.46
C VAL A 248 8.63 -7.38 1.78
N SER A 249 9.68 -7.21 2.58
CA SER A 249 10.24 -5.90 2.93
C SER A 249 10.74 -5.12 1.70
N LEU A 250 11.32 -5.80 0.72
CA LEU A 250 11.81 -5.17 -0.51
C LEU A 250 10.64 -4.74 -1.41
N VAL A 251 9.58 -5.57 -1.50
CA VAL A 251 8.34 -5.19 -2.21
C VAL A 251 7.78 -3.90 -1.63
N GLU A 252 7.64 -3.81 -0.30
CA GLU A 252 7.12 -2.62 0.36
C GLU A 252 8.04 -1.40 0.16
N THR A 253 9.37 -1.60 0.19
CA THR A 253 10.34 -0.53 -0.01
C THR A 253 10.27 0.06 -1.42
N VAL A 254 10.28 -0.78 -2.44
CA VAL A 254 10.23 -0.34 -3.83
C VAL A 254 8.89 0.32 -4.14
N LYS A 255 7.78 -0.21 -3.64
CA LYS A 255 6.46 0.44 -3.74
C LYS A 255 6.46 1.85 -3.15
N ARG A 256 7.02 2.02 -1.94
CA ARG A 256 7.09 3.34 -1.29
C ARG A 256 8.04 4.28 -2.01
N GLY A 257 9.23 3.81 -2.40
CA GLY A 257 10.21 4.62 -3.12
C GLY A 257 9.69 5.15 -4.44
N LEU A 258 9.25 4.25 -5.33
CA LEU A 258 8.70 4.63 -6.64
C LEU A 258 7.34 5.35 -6.51
N GLY A 259 6.49 4.95 -5.54
CA GLY A 259 5.21 5.61 -5.30
C GLY A 259 5.37 7.08 -4.90
N ASN A 260 6.24 7.37 -3.96
CA ASN A 260 6.52 8.74 -3.53
C ASN A 260 7.20 9.56 -4.64
N ALA A 261 8.11 8.96 -5.41
CA ALA A 261 8.74 9.61 -6.55
C ALA A 261 7.70 9.95 -7.64
N ALA A 262 6.82 9.01 -7.97
CA ALA A 262 5.73 9.21 -8.92
C ALA A 262 4.74 10.27 -8.43
N ALA A 263 4.40 10.30 -7.13
CA ALA A 263 3.55 11.32 -6.54
C ALA A 263 4.16 12.72 -6.65
N ALA A 264 5.46 12.87 -6.38
CA ALA A 264 6.17 14.13 -6.53
C ALA A 264 6.21 14.60 -8.00
N ALA A 265 6.51 13.69 -8.92
CA ALA A 265 6.51 13.96 -10.36
C ALA A 265 5.12 14.37 -10.86
N THR A 266 4.08 13.65 -10.47
CA THR A 266 2.69 13.95 -10.82
C THR A 266 2.25 15.29 -10.22
N GLY A 267 2.62 15.58 -8.98
CA GLY A 267 2.40 16.87 -8.34
C GLY A 267 2.97 18.00 -9.16
N ALA A 268 4.25 17.87 -9.58
CA ALA A 268 4.93 18.89 -10.35
C ALA A 268 4.36 19.08 -11.77
N TRP A 269 4.13 17.98 -12.50
CA TRP A 269 3.83 18.05 -13.94
C TRP A 269 2.34 18.08 -14.26
N VAL A 270 1.50 17.38 -13.47
CA VAL A 270 0.04 17.31 -13.72
C VAL A 270 -0.71 18.36 -12.92
N PHE A 271 -0.34 18.52 -11.65
CA PHE A 271 -1.02 19.48 -10.76
C PHE A 271 -0.32 20.84 -10.69
N HIS A 272 0.81 21.03 -11.40
CA HIS A 272 1.62 22.25 -11.41
C HIS A 272 2.02 22.74 -10.00
N GLU A 273 2.18 21.79 -9.06
CA GLU A 273 2.64 22.08 -7.71
C GLU A 273 4.11 22.51 -7.72
N ARG A 274 4.47 23.48 -6.88
CA ARG A 274 5.87 23.93 -6.76
C ARG A 274 6.67 22.90 -5.95
N VAL A 275 7.35 22.00 -6.64
CA VAL A 275 8.26 21.02 -6.03
C VAL A 275 9.65 21.68 -5.90
N GLY A 276 10.10 21.87 -4.66
CA GLY A 276 11.38 22.52 -4.37
C GLY A 276 12.58 21.59 -4.58
N LYS A 277 13.80 22.17 -4.61
CA LYS A 277 15.05 21.42 -4.80
C LYS A 277 15.28 20.30 -3.76
N TRP A 278 14.85 20.52 -2.53
CA TRP A 278 14.95 19.52 -1.47
C TRP A 278 14.04 18.32 -1.69
N GLN A 279 12.88 18.53 -2.28
CA GLN A 279 11.96 17.45 -2.64
C GLN A 279 12.52 16.61 -3.79
N TRP A 280 13.15 17.24 -4.80
CA TRP A 280 13.86 16.51 -5.86
C TRP A 280 15.08 15.75 -5.34
N LEU A 281 15.83 16.30 -4.37
CA LEU A 281 16.90 15.58 -3.69
C LEU A 281 16.35 14.35 -2.94
N ALA A 282 15.25 14.51 -2.24
CA ALA A 282 14.56 13.39 -1.57
C ALA A 282 14.15 12.29 -2.56
N VAL A 283 13.61 12.66 -3.73
CA VAL A 283 13.27 11.71 -4.82
C VAL A 283 14.54 11.01 -5.33
N ALA A 284 15.64 11.72 -5.52
CA ALA A 284 16.90 11.12 -5.94
C ALA A 284 17.46 10.13 -4.90
N VAL A 285 17.39 10.47 -3.61
CA VAL A 285 17.81 9.58 -2.51
C VAL A 285 16.94 8.30 -2.48
N MET A 286 15.62 8.43 -2.63
CA MET A 286 14.73 7.26 -2.73
C MET A 286 15.05 6.43 -3.97
N GLY A 287 15.30 7.07 -5.12
CA GLY A 287 15.70 6.40 -6.35
C GLY A 287 17.00 5.61 -6.20
N ALA A 288 18.00 6.18 -5.52
CA ALA A 288 19.24 5.47 -5.20
C ALA A 288 19.02 4.26 -4.30
N GLY A 289 18.14 4.39 -3.29
CA GLY A 289 17.76 3.25 -2.42
C GLY A 289 17.07 2.12 -3.18
N VAL A 290 16.13 2.46 -4.08
CA VAL A 290 15.47 1.49 -4.95
C VAL A 290 16.47 0.84 -5.91
N ALA A 291 17.33 1.63 -6.56
CA ALA A 291 18.35 1.11 -7.47
C ALA A 291 19.29 0.14 -6.76
N LEU A 292 19.72 0.45 -5.53
CA LEU A 292 20.56 -0.43 -4.73
C LEU A 292 19.89 -1.79 -4.49
N ILE A 293 18.59 -1.81 -4.15
CA ILE A 293 17.81 -3.05 -3.94
C ILE A 293 17.66 -3.86 -5.22
N LEU A 294 17.47 -3.19 -6.37
CA LEU A 294 17.21 -3.87 -7.64
C LEU A 294 18.47 -4.41 -8.33
N LEU A 295 19.64 -3.84 -8.05
CA LEU A 295 20.89 -4.17 -8.73
C LEU A 295 21.79 -5.13 -7.96
N VAL A 296 21.56 -5.31 -6.68
CA VAL A 296 22.36 -6.19 -5.77
C VAL A 296 21.55 -7.39 -5.36
#